data_a2d56ca65bbe2ad10ca8dc7a28e9ad40
#
_entry.id   a2d56ca65bbe2ad10ca8dc7a28e9ad40
#
_cell.length_a   1.000
_cell.length_b   1.000
_cell.length_c   1.000
_cell.angle_alpha   90.00
_cell.angle_beta   90.00
_cell.angle_gamma   90.00
#
_symmetry.space_group_name_H-M   'P 1'
#
loop_
_entity.id
_entity.type
_entity.pdbx_description
1 polymer ?
#
loop_
_entity_poly.entity_id
_entity_poly.type
_entity_poly.pdbx_seq_one_letter_code
_entity_poly.pdbx_strand_id
1 'polypeptide(L)'
;MARQNNFKLYGPQSGDSKQLVVASGTEAPLLEYLLNNVKESRNKIKATLQGRGIKVNGKVVTQFDLALNPGDKVSISRHKSSNTFKSQYAKVVYEDRWIVVVEKNIGILSMAAGHSSLNLKTLLDDYFHKSRQKCRAHVVHRLDRDTSGLMIYAKDIDTEQILEHNWHQIVYDRRYVAVVSGEMENDNGTIANWLKDNKAYITYSSPVDNGGKYAVTHYHVLNRTTEH
;
A
#
# COMPACT_ATOMS: atom_id res chain seq x y z
N MET A 1 -22.44 2.68 -28.96
CA MET A 1 -23.09 1.97 -27.83
C MET A 1 -22.03 1.64 -26.81
N ALA A 2 -21.94 2.44 -25.75
CA ALA A 2 -20.96 2.24 -24.67
C ALA A 2 -21.45 1.10 -23.77
N ARG A 3 -20.63 0.04 -23.63
CA ARG A 3 -20.87 -1.01 -22.64
C ARG A 3 -20.64 -0.42 -21.25
N GLN A 4 -21.71 -0.26 -20.48
CA GLN A 4 -21.60 -0.01 -19.04
C GLN A 4 -21.00 -1.26 -18.39
N ASN A 5 -19.74 -1.18 -17.99
CA ASN A 5 -19.13 -2.16 -17.11
C ASN A 5 -19.69 -1.96 -15.70
N ASN A 6 -20.68 -2.78 -15.33
CA ASN A 6 -21.12 -2.93 -13.95
C ASN A 6 -20.01 -3.57 -13.13
N PHE A 7 -19.14 -2.77 -12.55
CA PHE A 7 -18.23 -3.21 -11.50
C PHE A 7 -19.06 -3.58 -10.26
N LYS A 8 -19.37 -4.86 -10.10
CA LYS A 8 -19.72 -5.37 -8.78
C LYS A 8 -18.48 -5.27 -7.91
N LEU A 9 -18.43 -4.27 -7.05
CA LEU A 9 -17.53 -4.26 -5.90
C LEU A 9 -17.89 -5.48 -5.05
N TYR A 10 -17.16 -6.58 -5.25
CA TYR A 10 -17.19 -7.70 -4.33
C TYR A 10 -16.56 -7.21 -3.02
N GLY A 11 -17.42 -6.81 -2.09
CA GLY A 11 -17.03 -6.64 -0.71
C GLY A 11 -16.37 -7.93 -0.20
N PRO A 12 -15.46 -7.86 0.80
CA PRO A 12 -14.73 -9.01 1.29
C PRO A 12 -15.71 -10.12 1.64
N GLN A 13 -15.62 -11.25 0.95
CA GLN A 13 -16.35 -12.45 1.33
C GLN A 13 -15.90 -12.85 2.73
N SER A 14 -16.84 -13.05 3.62
CA SER A 14 -16.75 -13.22 5.06
C SER A 14 -16.11 -14.56 5.49
N GLY A 15 -14.94 -14.92 4.97
CA GLY A 15 -14.28 -16.18 5.30
C GLY A 15 -13.44 -16.19 6.59
N ASP A 16 -12.94 -15.03 7.04
CA ASP A 16 -11.93 -14.96 8.12
C ASP A 16 -12.17 -13.86 9.18
N SER A 17 -13.37 -13.30 9.27
CA SER A 17 -13.71 -12.33 10.32
C SER A 17 -14.71 -12.92 11.31
N LYS A 18 -14.37 -12.93 12.59
CA LYS A 18 -15.33 -13.20 13.66
C LYS A 18 -16.14 -11.91 13.89
N GLN A 19 -17.44 -11.97 13.74
CA GLN A 19 -18.34 -10.87 14.06
C GLN A 19 -19.05 -11.14 15.39
N LEU A 20 -19.07 -10.14 16.26
CA LEU A 20 -19.78 -10.14 17.53
C LEU A 20 -20.78 -8.98 17.52
N VAL A 21 -21.93 -9.18 18.16
CA VAL A 21 -22.92 -8.11 18.37
C VAL A 21 -23.02 -7.89 19.87
N VAL A 22 -22.92 -6.65 20.31
CA VAL A 22 -22.99 -6.27 21.71
C VAL A 22 -24.46 -6.42 22.18
N ALA A 23 -24.69 -7.32 23.12
CA ALA A 23 -26.03 -7.50 23.73
C ALA A 23 -26.26 -6.51 24.85
N SER A 24 -27.53 -6.19 25.15
CA SER A 24 -27.86 -5.35 26.30
C SER A 24 -27.38 -5.99 27.62
N GLY A 25 -26.73 -5.20 28.47
CA GLY A 25 -26.16 -5.66 29.73
C GLY A 25 -24.75 -6.26 29.61
N THR A 26 -24.16 -6.24 28.39
CA THR A 26 -22.78 -6.70 28.15
C THR A 26 -21.88 -5.55 27.68
N GLU A 27 -22.33 -4.32 27.83
CA GLU A 27 -21.59 -3.12 27.46
C GLU A 27 -20.31 -3.01 28.28
N ALA A 28 -19.19 -2.81 27.61
CA ALA A 28 -17.91 -2.60 28.25
C ALA A 28 -16.99 -1.83 27.27
N PRO A 29 -15.90 -1.22 27.74
CA PRO A 29 -14.87 -0.72 26.84
C PRO A 29 -14.39 -1.81 25.87
N LEU A 30 -14.12 -1.45 24.62
CA LEU A 30 -13.83 -2.39 23.51
C LEU A 30 -12.83 -3.49 23.88
N LEU A 31 -11.72 -3.14 24.57
CA LEU A 31 -10.73 -4.14 24.99
C LEU A 31 -11.30 -5.16 25.97
N GLU A 32 -12.07 -4.69 26.93
CA GLU A 32 -12.68 -5.55 27.97
C GLU A 32 -13.75 -6.45 27.38
N TYR A 33 -14.60 -5.88 26.53
CA TYR A 33 -15.57 -6.65 25.76
C TYR A 33 -14.92 -7.77 24.93
N LEU A 34 -13.81 -7.46 24.25
CA LEU A 34 -13.07 -8.44 23.46
C LEU A 34 -12.44 -9.53 24.33
N LEU A 35 -11.88 -9.19 25.48
CA LEU A 35 -11.31 -10.15 26.41
C LEU A 35 -12.35 -11.14 26.93
N ASN A 36 -13.58 -10.68 27.15
CA ASN A 36 -14.66 -11.52 27.65
C ASN A 36 -15.29 -12.41 26.56
N ASN A 37 -15.23 -12.00 25.29
CA ASN A 37 -15.93 -12.68 24.18
C ASN A 37 -15.02 -13.40 23.17
N VAL A 38 -13.69 -13.24 23.31
CA VAL A 38 -12.70 -13.82 22.38
C VAL A 38 -11.65 -14.58 23.19
N LYS A 39 -11.43 -15.85 22.84
CA LYS A 39 -10.40 -16.70 23.46
C LYS A 39 -9.00 -16.31 22.95
N GLU A 40 -8.55 -15.10 23.26
CA GLU A 40 -7.24 -14.58 22.86
C GLU A 40 -6.59 -13.81 24.02
N SER A 41 -5.24 -13.78 24.06
CA SER A 41 -4.53 -13.06 25.10
C SER A 41 -4.69 -11.53 24.95
N ARG A 42 -4.58 -10.80 26.06
CA ARG A 42 -4.64 -9.33 26.07
C ARG A 42 -3.62 -8.69 25.11
N ASN A 43 -2.41 -9.22 25.05
CA ASN A 43 -1.37 -8.71 24.16
C ASN A 43 -1.73 -8.93 22.69
N LYS A 44 -2.37 -10.05 22.36
CA LYS A 44 -2.77 -10.35 20.99
C LYS A 44 -3.95 -9.47 20.55
N ILE A 45 -4.93 -9.22 21.43
CA ILE A 45 -6.02 -8.28 21.15
C ILE A 45 -5.49 -6.87 20.96
N LYS A 46 -4.57 -6.40 21.82
CA LYS A 46 -3.92 -5.09 21.65
C LYS A 46 -3.14 -4.99 20.33
N ALA A 47 -2.39 -6.03 19.97
CA ALA A 47 -1.70 -6.07 18.67
C ALA A 47 -2.66 -6.02 17.48
N THR A 48 -3.82 -6.70 17.58
CA THR A 48 -4.86 -6.67 16.55
C THR A 48 -5.49 -5.28 16.44
N LEU A 49 -5.73 -4.58 17.57
CA LEU A 49 -6.22 -3.19 17.59
C LEU A 49 -5.21 -2.25 16.92
N GLN A 50 -3.94 -2.32 17.32
CA GLN A 50 -2.86 -1.51 16.74
C GLN A 50 -2.67 -1.82 15.25
N GLY A 51 -2.80 -3.09 14.86
CA GLY A 51 -2.75 -3.56 13.48
C GLY A 51 -4.01 -3.25 12.67
N ARG A 52 -4.95 -2.41 13.20
CA ARG A 52 -6.19 -2.01 12.52
C ARG A 52 -7.10 -3.19 12.13
N GLY A 53 -6.94 -4.34 12.78
CA GLY A 53 -7.71 -5.56 12.53
C GLY A 53 -9.10 -5.60 13.18
N ILE A 54 -9.51 -4.55 13.91
CA ILE A 54 -10.81 -4.48 14.57
C ILE A 54 -11.63 -3.34 13.97
N LYS A 55 -12.90 -3.64 13.69
CA LYS A 55 -13.89 -2.66 13.22
C LYS A 55 -15.09 -2.67 14.14
N VAL A 56 -15.62 -1.50 14.45
CA VAL A 56 -16.91 -1.31 15.10
C VAL A 56 -17.84 -0.61 14.13
N ASN A 57 -18.99 -1.22 13.85
CA ASN A 57 -19.97 -0.74 12.87
C ASN A 57 -19.33 -0.44 11.48
N GLY A 58 -18.39 -1.31 11.05
CA GLY A 58 -17.69 -1.19 9.79
C GLY A 58 -16.51 -0.21 9.79
N LYS A 59 -16.34 0.63 10.81
CA LYS A 59 -15.22 1.58 10.94
C LYS A 59 -14.06 0.96 11.70
N VAL A 60 -12.83 1.13 11.18
CA VAL A 60 -11.61 0.66 11.87
C VAL A 60 -11.41 1.43 13.17
N VAL A 61 -11.17 0.70 14.25
CA VAL A 61 -10.92 1.26 15.58
C VAL A 61 -9.59 0.75 16.11
N THR A 62 -8.78 1.67 16.62
CA THR A 62 -7.51 1.37 17.31
C THR A 62 -7.56 1.77 18.80
N GLN A 63 -8.57 2.51 19.19
CA GLN A 63 -8.81 2.96 20.56
C GLN A 63 -9.32 1.78 21.38
N PHE A 64 -8.60 1.42 22.45
CA PHE A 64 -8.88 0.24 23.27
C PHE A 64 -10.00 0.47 24.30
N ASP A 65 -10.21 1.72 24.70
CA ASP A 65 -11.20 2.16 25.68
C ASP A 65 -12.49 2.73 25.05
N LEU A 66 -12.72 2.50 23.75
CA LEU A 66 -13.94 2.89 23.07
C LEU A 66 -15.14 2.25 23.79
N ALA A 67 -16.08 3.07 24.26
CA ALA A 67 -17.34 2.60 24.83
C ALA A 67 -18.20 1.96 23.73
N LEU A 68 -18.69 0.75 24.00
CA LEU A 68 -19.60 0.04 23.11
C LEU A 68 -21.02 0.19 23.60
N ASN A 69 -21.96 0.30 22.66
CA ASN A 69 -23.39 0.36 22.93
C ASN A 69 -24.08 -0.94 22.50
N PRO A 70 -25.26 -1.26 23.09
CA PRO A 70 -26.06 -2.38 22.63
C PRO A 70 -26.34 -2.29 21.13
N GLY A 71 -26.17 -3.40 20.41
CA GLY A 71 -26.35 -3.48 18.95
C GLY A 71 -25.10 -3.16 18.14
N ASP A 72 -24.04 -2.66 18.73
CA ASP A 72 -22.78 -2.44 18.02
C ASP A 72 -22.22 -3.74 17.44
N LYS A 73 -21.80 -3.69 16.18
CA LYS A 73 -21.19 -4.82 15.45
C LYS A 73 -19.67 -4.72 15.50
N VAL A 74 -19.06 -5.60 16.29
CA VAL A 74 -17.60 -5.68 16.41
C VAL A 74 -17.08 -6.79 15.49
N SER A 75 -16.28 -6.43 14.50
CA SER A 75 -15.66 -7.38 13.55
C SER A 75 -14.17 -7.47 13.83
N ILE A 76 -13.65 -8.70 13.94
CA ILE A 76 -12.25 -9.00 14.21
C ILE A 76 -11.70 -9.73 13.00
N SER A 77 -10.76 -9.10 12.30
CA SER A 77 -10.02 -9.75 11.23
C SER A 77 -8.97 -10.70 11.81
N ARG A 78 -9.09 -11.99 11.48
CA ARG A 78 -8.10 -13.00 11.87
C ARG A 78 -6.88 -12.93 10.95
N HIS A 79 -6.19 -11.80 10.91
CA HIS A 79 -4.85 -11.81 10.35
C HIS A 79 -3.92 -12.51 11.35
N LYS A 80 -3.54 -13.73 11.06
CA LYS A 80 -2.41 -14.38 11.71
C LYS A 80 -1.13 -13.64 11.31
N SER A 81 -0.81 -12.53 11.97
CA SER A 81 0.53 -11.95 11.89
C SER A 81 1.49 -12.79 12.73
N SER A 82 1.80 -13.99 12.28
CA SER A 82 2.83 -14.83 12.92
C SER A 82 4.19 -14.77 12.21
N ASN A 83 4.30 -14.05 11.10
CA ASN A 83 5.58 -13.73 10.48
C ASN A 83 5.57 -12.27 10.05
N THR A 84 6.20 -11.40 10.83
CA THR A 84 6.40 -10.01 10.46
C THR A 84 7.40 -9.95 9.32
N PHE A 85 7.08 -9.26 8.24
CA PHE A 85 8.05 -8.94 7.19
C PHE A 85 9.22 -8.18 7.83
N LYS A 86 10.40 -8.76 7.78
CA LYS A 86 11.62 -8.16 8.32
C LYS A 86 12.61 -7.95 7.19
N SER A 87 12.87 -6.70 6.86
CA SER A 87 13.84 -6.31 5.85
C SER A 87 14.40 -4.92 6.18
N GLN A 88 15.69 -4.71 5.95
CA GLN A 88 16.30 -3.39 6.00
C GLN A 88 15.87 -2.51 4.82
N TYR A 89 15.36 -3.11 3.75
CA TYR A 89 15.01 -2.43 2.49
C TYR A 89 13.57 -1.98 2.41
N ALA A 90 12.69 -2.51 3.25
CA ALA A 90 11.29 -2.11 3.21
C ALA A 90 10.54 -2.50 4.49
N LYS A 91 9.42 -1.82 4.72
CA LYS A 91 8.47 -2.11 5.79
C LYS A 91 7.07 -2.29 5.19
N VAL A 92 6.35 -3.34 5.59
CA VAL A 92 4.93 -3.49 5.26
C VAL A 92 4.13 -2.48 6.09
N VAL A 93 3.37 -1.62 5.42
CA VAL A 93 2.53 -0.60 6.05
C VAL A 93 1.04 -0.94 5.99
N TYR A 94 0.64 -1.75 5.00
CA TYR A 94 -0.71 -2.28 4.88
C TYR A 94 -0.68 -3.63 4.17
N GLU A 95 -1.55 -4.54 4.55
CA GLU A 95 -1.72 -5.82 3.87
C GLU A 95 -3.15 -6.32 4.07
N ASP A 96 -3.75 -6.80 3.00
CA ASP A 96 -5.02 -7.51 3.03
C ASP A 96 -4.96 -8.78 2.15
N ARG A 97 -6.12 -9.29 1.72
CA ARG A 97 -6.21 -10.46 0.85
C ARG A 97 -5.66 -10.20 -0.55
N TRP A 98 -5.77 -8.96 -1.04
CA TRP A 98 -5.60 -8.60 -2.44
C TRP A 98 -4.28 -7.88 -2.72
N ILE A 99 -3.85 -7.04 -1.77
CA ILE A 99 -2.67 -6.19 -1.93
C ILE A 99 -1.78 -6.21 -0.70
N VAL A 100 -0.52 -5.89 -0.91
CA VAL A 100 0.41 -5.46 0.13
C VAL A 100 0.98 -4.11 -0.24
N VAL A 101 0.97 -3.17 0.71
CA VAL A 101 1.60 -1.86 0.57
C VAL A 101 2.86 -1.84 1.42
N VAL A 102 3.96 -1.46 0.81
CA VAL A 102 5.26 -1.37 1.47
C VAL A 102 5.84 0.04 1.35
N GLU A 103 6.51 0.47 2.38
CA GLU A 103 7.41 1.62 2.36
C GLU A 103 8.80 1.09 1.98
N LYS A 104 9.22 1.40 0.74
CA LYS A 104 10.50 0.99 0.18
C LYS A 104 11.60 1.97 0.59
N ASN A 105 12.74 1.47 1.04
CA ASN A 105 13.95 2.25 1.22
C ASN A 105 14.75 2.35 -0.09
N ILE A 106 15.76 3.22 -0.11
CA ILE A 106 16.75 3.29 -1.19
C ILE A 106 17.62 2.02 -1.22
N GLY A 107 18.33 1.80 -2.32
CA GLY A 107 19.32 0.73 -2.46
C GLY A 107 18.77 -0.62 -2.92
N ILE A 108 17.46 -0.75 -3.14
CA ILE A 108 16.84 -1.98 -3.66
C ILE A 108 15.95 -1.71 -4.87
N LEU A 109 16.02 -2.59 -5.86
CA LEU A 109 15.12 -2.56 -7.01
C LEU A 109 13.72 -3.02 -6.61
N SER A 110 12.69 -2.43 -7.21
CA SER A 110 11.30 -2.85 -7.04
C SER A 110 11.07 -4.27 -7.57
N MET A 111 11.67 -4.54 -8.73
CA MET A 111 11.73 -5.85 -9.39
C MET A 111 13.02 -5.92 -10.21
N ALA A 112 13.44 -7.13 -10.59
CA ALA A 112 14.55 -7.33 -11.52
C ALA A 112 14.14 -8.30 -12.62
N ALA A 113 14.78 -8.18 -13.78
CA ALA A 113 14.73 -9.18 -14.82
C ALA A 113 15.60 -10.36 -14.39
N GLY A 114 14.98 -11.55 -14.19
CA GLY A 114 15.68 -12.76 -13.77
C GLY A 114 15.55 -13.11 -12.27
N HIS A 115 15.80 -14.37 -11.95
CA HIS A 115 15.56 -14.94 -10.61
C HIS A 115 16.69 -14.75 -9.59
N SER A 116 17.84 -14.22 -9.99
CA SER A 116 19.07 -14.29 -9.19
C SER A 116 19.44 -12.99 -8.45
N SER A 117 18.72 -11.90 -8.65
CA SER A 117 19.04 -10.63 -7.99
C SER A 117 18.08 -10.31 -6.85
N LEU A 118 18.63 -9.87 -5.72
CA LEU A 118 17.85 -9.37 -4.60
C LEU A 118 17.04 -8.15 -5.03
N ASN A 119 15.73 -8.25 -4.92
CA ASN A 119 14.79 -7.16 -5.21
C ASN A 119 13.57 -7.25 -4.29
N LEU A 120 12.78 -6.19 -4.21
CA LEU A 120 11.67 -6.11 -3.27
C LEU A 120 10.58 -7.15 -3.55
N LYS A 121 10.31 -7.45 -4.82
CA LYS A 121 9.38 -8.51 -5.21
C LYS A 121 9.80 -9.87 -4.63
N THR A 122 11.07 -10.25 -4.76
CA THR A 122 11.57 -11.53 -4.23
C THR A 122 11.51 -11.58 -2.70
N LEU A 123 11.77 -10.46 -2.02
CA LEU A 123 11.61 -10.39 -0.56
C LEU A 123 10.17 -10.57 -0.12
N LEU A 124 9.21 -10.04 -0.87
CA LEU A 124 7.78 -10.23 -0.60
C LEU A 124 7.33 -11.67 -0.90
N ASP A 125 7.80 -12.27 -1.99
CA ASP A 125 7.52 -13.68 -2.30
C ASP A 125 8.02 -14.61 -1.18
N ASP A 126 9.23 -14.37 -0.67
CA ASP A 126 9.78 -15.09 0.49
C ASP A 126 8.96 -14.87 1.77
N TYR A 127 8.52 -13.65 1.99
CA TYR A 127 7.64 -13.34 3.11
C TYR A 127 6.31 -14.09 3.02
N PHE A 128 5.65 -14.07 1.87
CA PHE A 128 4.41 -14.81 1.67
C PHE A 128 4.60 -16.31 1.88
N HIS A 129 5.68 -16.87 1.34
CA HIS A 129 6.01 -18.28 1.54
C HIS A 129 6.23 -18.60 3.04
N LYS A 130 7.04 -17.83 3.76
CA LYS A 130 7.30 -18.02 5.20
C LYS A 130 6.06 -17.83 6.06
N SER A 131 5.15 -16.93 5.66
CA SER A 131 3.86 -16.71 6.34
C SER A 131 2.76 -17.69 5.89
N ARG A 132 3.12 -18.69 5.07
CA ARG A 132 2.20 -19.71 4.52
C ARG A 132 1.02 -19.12 3.73
N GLN A 133 1.23 -18.00 3.11
CA GLN A 133 0.28 -17.42 2.17
C GLN A 133 0.45 -18.08 0.79
N LYS A 134 -0.67 -18.47 0.17
CA LYS A 134 -0.67 -19.08 -1.16
C LYS A 134 -0.80 -18.01 -2.26
N CYS A 135 0.13 -17.04 -2.26
CA CYS A 135 0.15 -15.95 -3.22
C CYS A 135 1.59 -15.58 -3.58
N ARG A 136 1.75 -14.72 -4.57
CA ARG A 136 3.03 -14.11 -4.99
C ARG A 136 2.85 -12.61 -5.12
N ALA A 137 3.94 -11.86 -5.07
CA ALA A 137 3.93 -10.44 -5.32
C ALA A 137 3.88 -10.17 -6.84
N HIS A 138 2.90 -9.38 -7.27
CA HIS A 138 2.73 -8.90 -8.63
C HIS A 138 2.96 -7.40 -8.66
N VAL A 139 3.76 -6.92 -9.61
CA VAL A 139 4.23 -5.54 -9.65
C VAL A 139 3.27 -4.69 -10.46
N VAL A 140 2.57 -3.80 -9.81
CA VAL A 140 1.60 -2.88 -10.42
C VAL A 140 2.27 -1.59 -10.91
N HIS A 141 3.27 -1.12 -10.17
CA HIS A 141 4.09 0.05 -10.49
C HIS A 141 5.49 -0.09 -9.88
N ARG A 142 6.38 0.82 -10.24
CA ARG A 142 7.76 0.76 -9.75
C ARG A 142 8.25 2.09 -9.21
N LEU A 143 9.19 2.02 -8.27
CA LEU A 143 10.12 3.06 -7.88
C LEU A 143 11.53 2.62 -8.28
N ASP A 144 12.37 3.56 -8.61
CA ASP A 144 13.75 3.27 -8.94
C ASP A 144 14.56 2.84 -7.71
N ARG A 145 15.76 2.31 -7.91
CA ARG A 145 16.60 1.80 -6.84
C ARG A 145 16.84 2.83 -5.74
N ASP A 146 17.12 4.07 -6.12
CA ASP A 146 17.48 5.13 -5.21
C ASP A 146 16.32 6.07 -4.85
N THR A 147 15.09 5.67 -5.22
CA THR A 147 13.85 6.31 -4.81
C THR A 147 13.23 5.53 -3.67
N SER A 148 12.97 6.20 -2.54
CA SER A 148 12.19 5.65 -1.43
C SER A 148 10.71 6.05 -1.54
N GLY A 149 9.83 5.34 -0.85
CA GLY A 149 8.41 5.67 -0.77
C GLY A 149 7.48 4.48 -0.83
N LEU A 150 6.19 4.77 -0.94
CA LEU A 150 5.14 3.75 -0.90
C LEU A 150 5.03 3.02 -2.24
N MET A 151 4.91 1.70 -2.15
CA MET A 151 4.64 0.83 -3.28
C MET A 151 3.51 -0.14 -2.97
N ILE A 152 2.70 -0.40 -3.98
CA ILE A 152 1.63 -1.40 -3.94
C ILE A 152 2.06 -2.60 -4.78
N TYR A 153 1.89 -3.80 -4.22
CA TYR A 153 1.98 -5.06 -4.96
C TYR A 153 0.64 -5.77 -4.85
N ALA A 154 0.16 -6.30 -5.95
CA ALA A 154 -0.98 -7.21 -5.94
C ALA A 154 -0.53 -8.60 -5.46
N LYS A 155 -1.45 -9.39 -4.92
CA LYS A 155 -1.18 -10.76 -4.42
C LYS A 155 -1.66 -11.85 -5.38
N ASP A 156 -2.31 -11.46 -6.45
CA ASP A 156 -2.77 -12.32 -7.55
C ASP A 156 -2.83 -11.54 -8.86
N ILE A 157 -2.92 -12.27 -9.96
CA ILE A 157 -2.92 -11.75 -11.34
C ILE A 157 -4.16 -10.91 -11.64
N ASP A 158 -5.33 -11.30 -11.13
CA ASP A 158 -6.58 -10.58 -11.41
C ASP A 158 -6.55 -9.21 -10.77
N THR A 159 -6.04 -9.14 -9.52
CA THR A 159 -5.84 -7.87 -8.80
C THR A 159 -4.79 -6.99 -9.50
N GLU A 160 -3.68 -7.57 -9.99
CA GLU A 160 -2.66 -6.85 -10.78
C GLU A 160 -3.30 -6.19 -12.00
N GLN A 161 -4.03 -6.96 -12.81
CA GLN A 161 -4.67 -6.46 -14.03
C GLN A 161 -5.71 -5.36 -13.73
N ILE A 162 -6.52 -5.52 -12.68
CA ILE A 162 -7.49 -4.50 -12.26
C ILE A 162 -6.78 -3.21 -11.88
N LEU A 163 -5.70 -3.29 -11.10
CA LEU A 163 -4.95 -2.12 -10.67
C LEU A 163 -4.24 -1.45 -11.85
N GLU A 164 -3.62 -2.20 -12.75
CA GLU A 164 -2.93 -1.65 -13.92
C GLU A 164 -3.89 -0.96 -14.89
N HIS A 165 -5.01 -1.59 -15.23
CA HIS A 165 -6.00 -1.02 -16.14
C HIS A 165 -6.66 0.26 -15.59
N ASN A 166 -6.83 0.34 -14.28
CA ASN A 166 -7.50 1.47 -13.63
C ASN A 166 -6.52 2.38 -12.88
N TRP A 167 -5.21 2.27 -13.12
CA TRP A 167 -4.19 2.96 -12.35
C TRP A 167 -4.42 4.46 -12.22
N HIS A 168 -4.70 5.13 -13.33
CA HIS A 168 -4.94 6.58 -13.35
C HIS A 168 -6.24 7.02 -12.65
N GLN A 169 -7.20 6.11 -12.47
CA GLN A 169 -8.45 6.37 -11.76
C GLN A 169 -8.32 6.10 -10.26
N ILE A 170 -7.51 5.10 -9.89
CA ILE A 170 -7.31 4.67 -8.50
C ILE A 170 -6.26 5.55 -7.82
N VAL A 171 -5.19 5.90 -8.53
CA VAL A 171 -4.07 6.70 -8.01
C VAL A 171 -4.14 8.10 -8.60
N TYR A 172 -4.98 8.92 -8.03
CA TYR A 172 -5.21 10.31 -8.47
C TYR A 172 -4.15 11.30 -8.01
N ASP A 173 -3.33 10.94 -7.01
CA ASP A 173 -2.31 11.80 -6.45
C ASP A 173 -0.99 11.01 -6.25
N ARG A 174 0.09 11.48 -6.89
CA ARG A 174 1.44 10.91 -6.81
C ARG A 174 2.41 12.02 -6.49
N ARG A 175 2.74 12.16 -5.21
CA ARG A 175 3.64 13.19 -4.72
C ARG A 175 5.01 12.63 -4.42
N TYR A 176 6.01 13.41 -4.82
CA TYR A 176 7.41 13.11 -4.58
C TYR A 176 8.08 14.34 -3.97
N VAL A 177 9.08 14.12 -3.15
CA VAL A 177 10.01 15.16 -2.70
C VAL A 177 11.37 14.86 -3.31
N ALA A 178 11.97 15.85 -3.95
CA ALA A 178 13.29 15.73 -4.57
C ALA A 178 14.17 16.91 -4.16
N VAL A 179 15.44 16.63 -3.96
CA VAL A 179 16.48 17.65 -3.87
C VAL A 179 17.11 17.75 -5.26
N VAL A 180 17.15 18.96 -5.79
CA VAL A 180 17.72 19.25 -7.12
C VAL A 180 18.91 20.18 -6.99
N SER A 181 19.86 20.07 -7.90
CA SER A 181 20.99 21.00 -8.00
C SER A 181 20.61 22.23 -8.83
N GLY A 182 21.21 23.35 -8.53
CA GLY A 182 20.93 24.63 -9.16
C GLY A 182 19.76 25.38 -8.53
N GLU A 183 19.35 26.47 -9.14
CA GLU A 183 18.30 27.34 -8.64
C GLU A 183 17.05 27.24 -9.50
N MET A 184 15.90 27.08 -8.86
CA MET A 184 14.60 27.11 -9.52
C MET A 184 14.13 28.56 -9.63
N GLU A 185 13.90 29.06 -10.84
CA GLU A 185 13.46 30.44 -11.08
C GLU A 185 12.11 30.75 -10.43
N ASN A 186 11.17 29.80 -10.50
CA ASN A 186 9.82 29.95 -9.99
C ASN A 186 9.52 28.98 -8.87
N ASP A 187 8.67 29.39 -7.94
CA ASP A 187 8.21 28.51 -6.82
C ASP A 187 7.29 27.39 -7.28
N ASN A 188 6.59 27.60 -8.39
CA ASN A 188 5.70 26.60 -8.98
C ASN A 188 5.90 26.56 -10.49
N GLY A 189 5.70 25.38 -11.05
CA GLY A 189 5.76 25.25 -12.50
C GLY A 189 5.34 23.89 -13.00
N THR A 190 5.38 23.78 -14.34
CA THR A 190 5.08 22.55 -15.05
C THR A 190 6.21 22.26 -16.02
N ILE A 191 6.75 21.08 -15.95
CA ILE A 191 7.73 20.55 -16.91
C ILE A 191 6.99 19.51 -17.75
N ALA A 192 6.96 19.75 -19.06
CA ALA A 192 6.28 18.89 -20.02
C ALA A 192 7.24 18.57 -21.17
N ASN A 193 7.65 17.31 -21.26
CA ASN A 193 8.66 16.85 -22.22
C ASN A 193 8.33 15.46 -22.76
N TRP A 194 8.91 15.15 -23.92
CA TRP A 194 8.93 13.82 -24.49
C TRP A 194 10.15 13.05 -23.97
N LEU A 195 9.91 11.85 -23.41
CA LEU A 195 10.95 10.99 -22.84
C LEU A 195 11.17 9.79 -23.74
N LYS A 196 12.42 9.56 -24.14
CA LYS A 196 12.78 8.43 -24.99
C LYS A 196 14.09 7.80 -24.52
N ASP A 197 14.13 6.47 -24.55
CA ASP A 197 15.36 5.72 -24.26
C ASP A 197 16.20 5.60 -25.53
N ASN A 198 17.51 5.77 -25.38
CA ASN A 198 18.47 5.47 -26.42
C ASN A 198 18.82 3.97 -26.44
N LYS A 199 19.66 3.55 -27.38
CA LYS A 199 20.12 2.15 -27.51
C LYS A 199 20.92 1.65 -26.28
N ALA A 200 21.40 2.54 -25.44
CA ALA A 200 22.10 2.22 -24.17
C ALA A 200 21.15 2.24 -22.96
N TYR A 201 19.83 2.29 -23.18
CA TYR A 201 18.80 2.40 -22.14
C TYR A 201 18.93 3.65 -21.26
N ILE A 202 19.49 4.73 -21.80
CA ILE A 202 19.54 6.04 -21.12
C ILE A 202 18.37 6.86 -21.63
N THR A 203 17.49 7.28 -20.71
CA THR A 203 16.35 8.15 -21.01
C THR A 203 16.83 9.58 -21.20
N TYR A 204 16.43 10.20 -22.30
CA TYR A 204 16.65 11.62 -22.55
C TYR A 204 15.31 12.32 -22.78
N SER A 205 15.27 13.61 -22.43
CA SER A 205 14.07 14.44 -22.59
C SER A 205 14.22 15.39 -23.78
N SER A 206 13.11 15.72 -24.40
CA SER A 206 13.01 16.71 -25.50
C SER A 206 11.74 17.54 -25.35
N PRO A 207 11.81 18.86 -25.55
CA PRO A 207 10.60 19.69 -25.59
C PRO A 207 9.77 19.46 -26.86
N VAL A 208 10.36 18.84 -27.89
CA VAL A 208 9.70 18.50 -29.15
C VAL A 208 9.47 17.00 -29.22
N ASP A 209 8.39 16.59 -29.87
CA ASP A 209 8.09 15.16 -30.09
C ASP A 209 9.25 14.45 -30.76
N ASN A 210 9.83 13.49 -30.02
CA ASN A 210 10.95 12.66 -30.44
C ASN A 210 10.54 11.20 -30.66
N GLY A 211 9.21 10.92 -30.74
CA GLY A 211 8.63 9.59 -30.79
C GLY A 211 8.74 8.82 -29.47
N GLY A 212 8.95 9.50 -28.36
CA GLY A 212 8.96 8.98 -27.01
C GLY A 212 7.59 9.07 -26.31
N LYS A 213 7.60 8.94 -24.98
CA LYS A 213 6.41 9.11 -24.15
C LYS A 213 6.31 10.54 -23.64
N TYR A 214 5.16 11.18 -23.83
CA TYR A 214 4.91 12.49 -23.27
C TYR A 214 4.72 12.39 -21.75
N ALA A 215 5.46 13.19 -21.00
CA ALA A 215 5.46 13.23 -19.55
C ALA A 215 5.26 14.65 -19.04
N VAL A 216 4.43 14.79 -18.03
CA VAL A 216 4.13 16.08 -17.38
C VAL A 216 4.39 15.95 -15.90
N THR A 217 5.16 16.89 -15.35
CA THR A 217 5.44 17.00 -13.92
C THR A 217 5.12 18.42 -13.46
N HIS A 218 4.23 18.54 -12.51
CA HIS A 218 3.98 19.79 -11.79
C HIS A 218 4.88 19.82 -10.55
N TYR A 219 5.51 20.95 -10.29
CA TYR A 219 6.37 21.09 -9.12
C TYR A 219 5.97 22.30 -8.26
N HIS A 220 6.29 22.20 -6.99
CA HIS A 220 6.23 23.28 -6.01
C HIS A 220 7.50 23.24 -5.16
N VAL A 221 8.22 24.38 -5.09
CA VAL A 221 9.44 24.53 -4.29
C VAL A 221 9.04 24.61 -2.82
N LEU A 222 9.49 23.65 -2.03
CA LEU A 222 9.24 23.62 -0.59
C LEU A 222 10.25 24.45 0.18
N ASN A 223 11.51 24.42 -0.24
CA ASN A 223 12.59 25.15 0.41
C ASN A 223 13.74 25.38 -0.58
N ARG A 224 14.53 26.45 -0.33
CA ARG A 224 15.81 26.74 -1.00
C ARG A 224 16.90 26.76 0.05
N THR A 225 18.05 26.18 -0.26
CA THR A 225 19.24 26.28 0.58
C THR A 225 20.18 27.31 -0.03
N THR A 226 20.89 28.03 0.83
CA THR A 226 21.92 29.01 0.42
C THR A 226 23.32 28.39 0.35
N GLU A 227 23.46 27.11 0.69
CA GLU A 227 24.70 26.36 0.60
C GLU A 227 24.82 25.71 -0.78
N HIS A 228 25.92 25.99 -1.47
CA HIS A 228 26.32 25.48 -2.78
C HIS A 228 27.09 24.17 -2.64
#